data_c1f8c930e156d8f0cda0edbcbaa8680a
#
_entry.id   c1f8c930e156d8f0cda0edbcbaa8680a
#
_cell.length_a   1.000
_cell.length_b   1.000
_cell.length_c   1.000
_cell.angle_alpha   90.00
_cell.angle_beta   90.00
_cell.angle_gamma   90.00
#
_symmetry.space_group_name_H-M   'P 1'
#
loop_
_entity.id
_entity.type
_entity.pdbx_description
1 polymer ?
#
loop_
_entity_poly.entity_id
_entity_poly.type
_entity_poly.pdbx_seq_one_letter_code
_entity_poly.pdbx_strand_id
1 'polypeptide(L)'
;MVRVVLFPGWSGNSPKQNFSLLKEDLEKIPGVKVEIIDYLGIGGPFTKMRTRDSIWKIIRRAEEKYQQIPQDEPIIALGHSLGAIILRLLIERGHKFKLAIFAGGPHMGFLPRFKIMEPLALLFRVKLYFELKPGSDFLKILDPPPRGIYIASANDEKVSLESALPSKTVERFILQCGHDMFPKERDKVPESAIPIVTKIVEEFVKNSQ
;
A
#
# COMPACT_ATOMS: atom_id res chain seq x y z
N MET A 1 10.96 8.60 19.45
CA MET A 1 11.23 8.30 18.02
C MET A 1 9.94 7.75 17.40
N VAL A 2 9.66 7.99 16.13
CA VAL A 2 8.50 7.47 15.41
C VAL A 2 9.00 6.60 14.25
N ARG A 3 8.40 5.44 14.07
CA ARG A 3 8.73 4.53 12.98
C ARG A 3 7.67 4.60 11.89
N VAL A 4 8.06 4.80 10.65
CA VAL A 4 7.17 4.75 9.49
C VAL A 4 7.43 3.44 8.73
N VAL A 5 6.42 2.60 8.62
CA VAL A 5 6.50 1.30 7.94
C VAL A 5 5.74 1.37 6.62
N LEU A 6 6.43 1.12 5.53
CA LEU A 6 5.91 1.22 4.16
C LEU A 6 5.66 -0.18 3.56
N PHE A 7 4.43 -0.42 3.14
CA PHE A 7 4.00 -1.64 2.45
C PHE A 7 3.81 -1.31 0.96
N PRO A 8 4.74 -1.70 0.07
CA PRO A 8 4.68 -1.35 -1.35
C PRO A 8 3.57 -2.09 -2.09
N GLY A 9 3.17 -1.51 -3.23
CA GLY A 9 2.26 -2.14 -4.16
C GLY A 9 2.90 -3.27 -4.96
N TRP A 10 2.06 -3.97 -5.71
CA TRP A 10 2.52 -4.96 -6.67
C TRP A 10 3.10 -4.25 -7.91
N SER A 11 4.41 -4.23 -8.03
CA SER A 11 5.10 -3.68 -9.20
C SER A 11 6.22 -4.59 -9.66
N GLY A 12 6.64 -4.42 -10.92
CA GLY A 12 7.81 -5.08 -11.47
C GLY A 12 9.15 -4.52 -10.98
N ASN A 13 9.11 -3.46 -10.18
CA ASN A 13 10.29 -2.80 -9.62
C ASN A 13 10.59 -3.31 -8.20
N SER A 14 11.81 -3.10 -7.75
CA SER A 14 12.15 -3.35 -6.35
C SER A 14 11.24 -2.53 -5.42
N PRO A 15 10.72 -3.11 -4.33
CA PRO A 15 9.94 -2.38 -3.33
C PRO A 15 10.63 -1.11 -2.83
N LYS A 16 11.94 -1.17 -2.66
CA LYS A 16 12.76 -0.02 -2.23
C LYS A 16 12.74 1.13 -3.24
N GLN A 17 12.66 0.83 -4.54
CA GLN A 17 12.62 1.87 -5.58
C GLN A 17 11.28 2.61 -5.63
N ASN A 18 10.17 1.95 -5.26
CA ASN A 18 8.84 2.57 -5.30
C ASN A 18 8.65 3.64 -4.23
N PHE A 19 9.39 3.56 -3.12
CA PHE A 19 9.28 4.51 -2.01
C PHE A 19 10.59 5.29 -1.74
N SER A 20 11.54 5.30 -2.69
CA SER A 20 12.85 5.91 -2.46
C SER A 20 12.76 7.40 -2.08
N LEU A 21 12.01 8.19 -2.85
CA LEU A 21 11.84 9.62 -2.57
C LEU A 21 11.02 9.88 -1.29
N LEU A 22 9.95 9.13 -1.08
CA LEU A 22 9.17 9.25 0.15
C LEU A 22 10.03 8.94 1.37
N LYS A 23 10.80 7.84 1.32
CA LYS A 23 11.73 7.47 2.40
C LYS A 23 12.73 8.59 2.66
N GLU A 24 13.35 9.11 1.61
CA GLU A 24 14.31 10.22 1.71
C GLU A 24 13.70 11.46 2.38
N ASP A 25 12.47 11.84 2.02
CA ASP A 25 11.81 13.00 2.59
C ASP A 25 11.36 12.77 4.05
N LEU A 26 10.85 11.58 4.35
CA LEU A 26 10.45 11.22 5.72
C LEU A 26 11.64 11.14 6.68
N GLU A 27 12.79 10.65 6.24
CA GLU A 27 14.00 10.55 7.07
C GLU A 27 14.68 11.91 7.33
N LYS A 28 14.26 12.98 6.64
CA LYS A 28 14.64 14.36 6.98
C LYS A 28 13.91 14.90 8.22
N ILE A 29 12.77 14.29 8.59
CA ILE A 29 12.00 14.70 9.76
C ILE A 29 12.72 14.20 11.02
N PRO A 30 13.12 15.07 11.96
CA PRO A 30 13.81 14.66 13.17
C PRO A 30 13.02 13.63 13.97
N GLY A 31 13.68 12.54 14.35
CA GLY A 31 13.05 11.47 15.13
C GLY A 31 12.22 10.47 14.32
N VAL A 32 12.23 10.53 13.00
CA VAL A 32 11.56 9.56 12.12
C VAL A 32 12.56 8.54 11.57
N LYS A 33 12.17 7.28 11.61
CA LYS A 33 12.88 6.16 10.98
C LYS A 33 11.94 5.42 10.02
N VAL A 34 12.42 5.11 8.81
CA VAL A 34 11.59 4.50 7.76
C VAL A 34 12.04 3.09 7.42
N GLU A 35 11.09 2.15 7.47
CA GLU A 35 11.27 0.75 7.08
C GLU A 35 10.38 0.39 5.89
N ILE A 36 10.93 -0.25 4.87
CA ILE A 36 10.18 -0.73 3.71
C ILE A 36 10.09 -2.25 3.78
N ILE A 37 8.88 -2.78 3.85
CA ILE A 37 8.62 -4.23 3.93
C ILE A 37 8.69 -4.86 2.54
N ASP A 38 9.77 -5.56 2.25
CA ASP A 38 9.89 -6.36 1.02
C ASP A 38 9.26 -7.75 1.19
N TYR A 39 7.96 -7.86 1.02
CA TYR A 39 7.23 -9.12 1.08
C TYR A 39 7.07 -9.81 -0.29
N LEU A 40 7.34 -9.12 -1.39
CA LEU A 40 7.29 -9.68 -2.74
C LEU A 40 8.64 -10.26 -3.19
N GLY A 41 9.73 -9.86 -2.52
CA GLY A 41 11.11 -10.25 -2.82
C GLY A 41 11.74 -9.40 -3.92
N ILE A 42 13.01 -9.67 -4.20
CA ILE A 42 13.84 -8.87 -5.11
C ILE A 42 13.18 -8.75 -6.49
N GLY A 43 13.08 -7.51 -6.99
CA GLY A 43 12.57 -7.19 -8.31
C GLY A 43 13.38 -7.85 -9.43
N GLY A 44 12.71 -8.21 -10.49
CA GLY A 44 13.28 -8.84 -11.67
C GLY A 44 12.23 -9.63 -12.46
N PRO A 45 12.57 -10.22 -13.60
CA PRO A 45 11.61 -10.98 -14.42
C PRO A 45 10.95 -12.13 -13.66
N PHE A 46 11.58 -12.63 -12.59
CA PHE A 46 11.05 -13.67 -11.70
C PHE A 46 10.08 -13.16 -10.64
N THR A 47 9.94 -11.85 -10.41
CA THR A 47 8.94 -11.28 -9.48
C THR A 47 7.52 -11.59 -9.97
N LYS A 48 7.33 -11.67 -11.28
CA LYS A 48 6.07 -12.11 -11.89
C LYS A 48 5.67 -13.55 -11.49
N MET A 49 6.62 -14.40 -11.10
CA MET A 49 6.32 -15.76 -10.67
C MET A 49 5.71 -15.82 -9.26
N ARG A 50 5.93 -14.81 -8.42
CA ARG A 50 5.30 -14.74 -7.08
C ARG A 50 3.82 -14.34 -7.12
N THR A 51 3.34 -13.86 -8.24
CA THR A 51 1.92 -13.64 -8.49
C THR A 51 1.09 -14.93 -8.49
N ARG A 52 1.74 -16.08 -8.56
CA ARG A 52 1.13 -17.40 -8.35
C ARG A 52 0.85 -17.72 -6.89
N ASP A 53 1.49 -17.00 -5.97
CA ASP A 53 1.17 -17.11 -4.55
C ASP A 53 -0.21 -16.51 -4.27
N SER A 54 -0.96 -17.14 -3.38
CA SER A 54 -2.20 -16.57 -2.88
C SER A 54 -1.92 -15.35 -2.01
N ILE A 55 -2.88 -14.47 -1.88
CA ILE A 55 -2.81 -13.30 -0.99
C ILE A 55 -2.45 -13.70 0.44
N TRP A 56 -2.96 -14.84 0.93
CA TRP A 56 -2.67 -15.37 2.27
C TRP A 56 -1.19 -15.69 2.49
N LYS A 57 -0.51 -16.21 1.47
CA LYS A 57 0.92 -16.48 1.53
C LYS A 57 1.74 -15.20 1.49
N ILE A 58 1.28 -14.21 0.73
CA ILE A 58 1.89 -12.88 0.66
C ILE A 58 1.77 -12.17 2.01
N ILE A 59 0.59 -12.19 2.63
CA ILE A 59 0.34 -11.61 3.94
C ILE A 59 1.23 -12.25 5.00
N ARG A 60 1.32 -13.57 5.05
CA ARG A 60 2.19 -14.25 6.02
C ARG A 60 3.62 -13.74 5.94
N ARG A 61 4.17 -13.61 4.72
CA ARG A 61 5.53 -13.06 4.55
C ARG A 61 5.64 -11.59 4.99
N ALA A 62 4.62 -10.79 4.72
CA ALA A 62 4.60 -9.40 5.17
C ALA A 62 4.56 -9.31 6.69
N GLU A 63 3.74 -10.15 7.33
CA GLU A 63 3.62 -10.24 8.79
C GLU A 63 4.93 -10.71 9.44
N GLU A 64 5.54 -11.79 8.92
CA GLU A 64 6.83 -12.30 9.41
C GLU A 64 7.93 -11.22 9.35
N LYS A 65 7.95 -10.41 8.29
CA LYS A 65 8.91 -9.30 8.17
C LYS A 65 8.55 -8.12 9.07
N TYR A 66 7.28 -7.80 9.19
CA TYR A 66 6.82 -6.74 10.09
C TYR A 66 7.14 -7.06 11.56
N GLN A 67 6.99 -8.31 11.98
CA GLN A 67 7.32 -8.77 13.34
C GLN A 67 8.81 -8.66 13.67
N GLN A 68 9.70 -8.56 12.68
CA GLN A 68 11.13 -8.33 12.89
C GLN A 68 11.46 -6.86 13.20
N ILE A 69 10.50 -5.95 12.99
CA ILE A 69 10.66 -4.53 13.31
C ILE A 69 10.41 -4.31 14.80
N PRO A 70 11.23 -3.49 15.50
CA PRO A 70 10.98 -3.12 16.87
C PRO A 70 9.58 -2.52 17.06
N GLN A 71 8.84 -3.02 18.07
CA GLN A 71 7.45 -2.66 18.34
C GLN A 71 7.29 -1.72 19.55
N ASP A 72 8.38 -1.28 20.14
CA ASP A 72 8.46 -0.40 21.31
C ASP A 72 8.26 1.10 20.96
N GLU A 73 8.36 1.44 19.70
CA GLU A 73 8.15 2.81 19.18
C GLU A 73 6.75 2.97 18.57
N PRO A 74 6.18 4.20 18.58
CA PRO A 74 4.97 4.50 17.82
C PRO A 74 5.16 4.19 16.33
N ILE A 75 4.26 3.40 15.74
CA ILE A 75 4.34 3.00 14.34
C ILE A 75 3.23 3.70 13.54
N ILE A 76 3.64 4.43 12.49
CA ILE A 76 2.78 4.87 11.39
C ILE A 76 2.97 3.87 10.26
N ALA A 77 1.88 3.32 9.73
CA ALA A 77 1.93 2.40 8.61
C ALA A 77 1.32 3.02 7.35
N LEU A 78 1.99 2.87 6.21
CA LEU A 78 1.47 3.27 4.91
C LEU A 78 1.47 2.08 3.97
N GLY A 79 0.31 1.77 3.40
CA GLY A 79 0.16 0.77 2.34
C GLY A 79 -0.23 1.41 1.01
N HIS A 80 0.50 1.10 -0.07
CA HIS A 80 0.17 1.52 -1.42
C HIS A 80 -0.35 0.35 -2.24
N SER A 81 -1.49 0.53 -2.94
CA SER A 81 -2.06 -0.49 -3.83
C SER A 81 -2.25 -1.83 -3.10
N LEU A 82 -1.62 -2.92 -3.53
CA LEU A 82 -1.60 -4.20 -2.80
C LEU A 82 -1.16 -4.04 -1.35
N GLY A 83 -0.19 -3.15 -1.07
CA GLY A 83 0.26 -2.86 0.28
C GLY A 83 -0.84 -2.32 1.20
N ALA A 84 -1.83 -1.63 0.65
CA ALA A 84 -3.00 -1.17 1.42
C ALA A 84 -3.89 -2.36 1.86
N ILE A 85 -4.02 -3.38 1.02
CA ILE A 85 -4.73 -4.62 1.39
C ILE A 85 -3.93 -5.41 2.45
N ILE A 86 -2.61 -5.47 2.31
CA ILE A 86 -1.73 -6.10 3.32
C ILE A 86 -1.88 -5.39 4.67
N LEU A 87 -1.79 -4.07 4.69
CA LEU A 87 -1.95 -3.27 5.91
C LEU A 87 -3.32 -3.49 6.58
N ARG A 88 -4.41 -3.49 5.77
CA ARG A 88 -5.76 -3.80 6.25
C ARG A 88 -5.80 -5.16 6.95
N LEU A 89 -5.25 -6.20 6.34
CA LEU A 89 -5.25 -7.55 6.88
C LEU A 89 -4.37 -7.70 8.13
N LEU A 90 -3.27 -6.96 8.23
CA LEU A 90 -2.48 -6.91 9.47
C LEU A 90 -3.30 -6.30 10.60
N ILE A 91 -4.08 -5.24 10.33
CA ILE A 91 -4.99 -4.64 11.33
C ILE A 91 -6.09 -5.62 11.73
N GLU A 92 -6.73 -6.31 10.78
CA GLU A 92 -7.74 -7.35 11.04
C GLU A 92 -7.19 -8.52 11.88
N ARG A 93 -5.88 -8.80 11.77
CA ARG A 93 -5.16 -9.79 12.60
C ARG A 93 -4.72 -9.29 13.97
N GLY A 94 -5.07 -8.05 14.32
CA GLY A 94 -4.81 -7.47 15.63
C GLY A 94 -3.51 -6.69 15.76
N HIS A 95 -2.75 -6.50 14.67
CA HIS A 95 -1.59 -5.59 14.69
C HIS A 95 -2.06 -4.14 14.87
N LYS A 96 -1.39 -3.41 15.77
CA LYS A 96 -1.77 -2.05 16.15
C LYS A 96 -0.80 -1.04 15.53
N PHE A 97 -1.36 -0.06 14.85
CA PHE A 97 -0.64 1.10 14.33
C PHE A 97 -1.21 2.37 14.96
N LYS A 98 -0.37 3.34 15.28
CA LYS A 98 -0.82 4.64 15.79
C LYS A 98 -1.56 5.43 14.71
N LEU A 99 -1.14 5.25 13.46
CA LEU A 99 -1.79 5.80 12.29
C LEU A 99 -1.65 4.83 11.12
N ALA A 100 -2.72 4.59 10.38
CA ALA A 100 -2.73 3.82 9.16
C ALA A 100 -3.10 4.72 7.97
N ILE A 101 -2.28 4.67 6.91
CA ILE A 101 -2.47 5.43 5.66
C ILE A 101 -2.62 4.43 4.51
N PHE A 102 -3.71 4.53 3.77
CA PHE A 102 -4.05 3.65 2.65
C PHE A 102 -4.04 4.46 1.36
N ALA A 103 -3.09 4.22 0.48
CA ALA A 103 -2.94 4.93 -0.79
C ALA A 103 -3.29 4.01 -1.98
N GLY A 104 -4.30 4.37 -2.76
CA GLY A 104 -4.72 3.64 -3.96
C GLY A 104 -5.05 2.17 -3.72
N GLY A 105 -5.60 1.83 -2.55
CA GLY A 105 -5.89 0.46 -2.14
C GLY A 105 -7.13 -0.10 -2.85
N PRO A 106 -7.06 -1.29 -3.48
CA PRO A 106 -8.20 -1.91 -4.14
C PRO A 106 -9.13 -2.61 -3.12
N HIS A 107 -9.72 -1.86 -2.17
CA HIS A 107 -10.55 -2.40 -1.09
C HIS A 107 -11.82 -3.09 -1.55
N MET A 108 -12.32 -2.72 -2.75
CA MET A 108 -13.46 -3.37 -3.42
C MET A 108 -13.03 -4.08 -4.72
N GLY A 109 -11.74 -4.18 -4.95
CA GLY A 109 -11.12 -4.77 -6.13
C GLY A 109 -10.51 -3.74 -7.07
N PHE A 110 -9.75 -4.24 -8.03
CA PHE A 110 -9.12 -3.42 -9.07
C PHE A 110 -9.89 -3.49 -10.39
N LEU A 111 -9.72 -2.46 -11.23
CA LEU A 111 -10.31 -2.43 -12.56
C LEU A 111 -9.47 -3.29 -13.53
N PRO A 112 -10.02 -4.32 -14.15
CA PRO A 112 -9.31 -5.04 -15.20
C PRO A 112 -9.17 -4.13 -16.42
N ARG A 113 -7.95 -3.70 -16.71
CA ARG A 113 -7.65 -2.72 -17.77
C ARG A 113 -7.98 -3.23 -19.17
N PHE A 114 -7.97 -4.55 -19.37
CA PHE A 114 -8.26 -5.18 -20.67
C PHE A 114 -8.99 -6.52 -20.46
N LYS A 115 -9.98 -6.80 -21.31
CA LYS A 115 -10.68 -8.09 -21.34
C LYS A 115 -9.73 -9.30 -21.53
N ILE A 116 -8.58 -9.06 -22.19
CA ILE A 116 -7.54 -10.08 -22.44
C ILE A 116 -6.70 -10.43 -21.18
N MET A 117 -6.79 -9.63 -20.11
CA MET A 117 -6.00 -9.91 -18.91
C MET A 117 -6.45 -11.15 -18.17
N GLU A 118 -7.74 -11.46 -18.18
CA GLU A 118 -8.28 -12.63 -17.49
C GLU A 118 -7.79 -13.96 -18.11
N PRO A 119 -7.86 -14.17 -19.44
CA PRO A 119 -7.27 -15.35 -20.07
C PRO A 119 -5.77 -15.49 -19.84
N LEU A 120 -5.03 -14.37 -19.87
CA LEU A 120 -3.60 -14.38 -19.59
C LEU A 120 -3.32 -14.70 -18.12
N ALA A 121 -4.09 -14.13 -17.19
CA ALA A 121 -3.96 -14.44 -15.76
C ALA A 121 -4.25 -15.92 -15.47
N LEU A 122 -5.22 -16.50 -16.15
CA LEU A 122 -5.54 -17.92 -16.07
C LEU A 122 -4.38 -18.77 -16.61
N LEU A 123 -3.90 -18.46 -17.82
CA LEU A 123 -2.78 -19.16 -18.47
C LEU A 123 -1.53 -19.14 -17.59
N PHE A 124 -1.20 -18.00 -17.00
CA PHE A 124 -0.03 -17.83 -16.13
C PHE A 124 -0.30 -18.17 -14.66
N ARG A 125 -1.51 -18.62 -14.32
CA ARG A 125 -1.94 -18.99 -12.95
C ARG A 125 -1.70 -17.87 -11.94
N VAL A 126 -2.04 -16.63 -12.30
CA VAL A 126 -1.88 -15.44 -11.45
C VAL A 126 -3.00 -15.40 -10.41
N LYS A 127 -2.82 -16.11 -9.29
CA LYS A 127 -3.85 -16.21 -8.21
C LYS A 127 -4.27 -14.84 -7.69
N LEU A 128 -3.32 -13.96 -7.46
CA LEU A 128 -3.54 -12.61 -6.94
C LEU A 128 -4.54 -11.81 -7.81
N TYR A 129 -4.52 -12.01 -9.13
CA TYR A 129 -5.48 -11.38 -10.04
C TYR A 129 -6.93 -11.77 -9.69
N PHE A 130 -7.18 -13.06 -9.48
CA PHE A 130 -8.52 -13.56 -9.18
C PHE A 130 -8.97 -13.20 -7.76
N GLU A 131 -8.04 -13.20 -6.80
CA GLU A 131 -8.33 -12.84 -5.41
C GLU A 131 -8.67 -11.35 -5.25
N LEU A 132 -8.04 -10.46 -6.03
CA LEU A 132 -8.30 -9.02 -5.99
C LEU A 132 -9.31 -8.53 -7.05
N LYS A 133 -9.92 -9.43 -7.82
CA LYS A 133 -11.00 -9.08 -8.75
C LYS A 133 -12.24 -8.64 -7.97
N PRO A 134 -12.98 -7.60 -8.43
CA PRO A 134 -14.23 -7.19 -7.80
C PRO A 134 -15.19 -8.36 -7.61
N GLY A 135 -15.74 -8.49 -6.40
CA GLY A 135 -16.68 -9.56 -6.06
C GLY A 135 -16.02 -10.93 -5.84
N SER A 136 -14.69 -11.01 -5.75
CA SER A 136 -13.99 -12.25 -5.38
C SER A 136 -14.37 -12.72 -3.97
N ASP A 137 -14.24 -14.02 -3.73
CA ASP A 137 -14.53 -14.58 -2.40
C ASP A 137 -13.56 -14.04 -1.34
N PHE A 138 -12.31 -13.73 -1.74
CA PHE A 138 -11.36 -13.08 -0.86
C PHE A 138 -11.86 -11.71 -0.37
N LEU A 139 -12.33 -10.84 -1.28
CA LEU A 139 -12.81 -9.50 -0.91
C LEU A 139 -14.10 -9.51 -0.10
N LYS A 140 -14.95 -10.53 -0.30
CA LYS A 140 -16.22 -10.67 0.44
C LYS A 140 -16.03 -11.04 1.90
N ILE A 141 -14.95 -11.75 2.24
CA ILE A 141 -14.68 -12.19 3.61
C ILE A 141 -13.93 -11.15 4.45
N LEU A 142 -13.44 -10.07 3.84
CA LEU A 142 -12.75 -9.02 4.56
C LEU A 142 -13.73 -8.19 5.40
N ASP A 143 -13.35 -7.87 6.63
CA ASP A 143 -14.06 -6.89 7.46
C ASP A 143 -14.17 -5.54 6.72
N PRO A 144 -15.08 -4.65 7.11
CA PRO A 144 -15.11 -3.29 6.57
C PRO A 144 -13.73 -2.62 6.70
N PRO A 145 -13.31 -1.81 5.71
CA PRO A 145 -12.02 -1.14 5.75
C PRO A 145 -11.82 -0.38 7.06
N PRO A 146 -10.64 -0.52 7.72
CA PRO A 146 -10.39 0.05 9.04
C PRO A 146 -10.36 1.58 9.01
N ARG A 147 -10.46 2.20 10.18
CA ARG A 147 -10.24 3.65 10.30
C ARG A 147 -8.81 4.01 9.91
N GLY A 148 -8.65 5.11 9.18
CA GLY A 148 -7.35 5.59 8.75
C GLY A 148 -7.47 6.76 7.79
N ILE A 149 -6.34 7.20 7.27
CA ILE A 149 -6.26 8.20 6.21
C ILE A 149 -6.23 7.48 4.86
N TYR A 150 -7.08 7.92 3.94
CA TYR A 150 -7.19 7.32 2.62
C TYR A 150 -6.78 8.31 1.54
N ILE A 151 -5.87 7.92 0.69
CA ILE A 151 -5.38 8.70 -0.45
C ILE A 151 -5.75 7.97 -1.73
N ALA A 152 -6.46 8.65 -2.61
CA ALA A 152 -6.86 8.11 -3.92
C ALA A 152 -6.48 9.06 -5.04
N SER A 153 -6.51 8.59 -6.27
CA SER A 153 -6.37 9.44 -7.45
C SER A 153 -7.60 9.36 -8.33
N ALA A 154 -8.07 10.53 -8.80
CA ALA A 154 -9.18 10.61 -9.73
C ALA A 154 -8.82 10.02 -11.11
N ASN A 155 -7.54 10.02 -11.46
CA ASN A 155 -7.03 9.50 -12.73
C ASN A 155 -6.39 8.10 -12.59
N ASP A 156 -6.67 7.39 -11.50
CA ASP A 156 -6.17 6.03 -11.29
C ASP A 156 -6.83 5.06 -12.26
N GLU A 157 -6.02 4.50 -13.16
CA GLU A 157 -6.49 3.58 -14.19
C GLU A 157 -6.59 2.12 -13.70
N LYS A 158 -6.15 1.81 -12.48
CA LYS A 158 -6.14 0.46 -11.91
C LYS A 158 -7.15 0.28 -10.79
N VAL A 159 -7.39 1.33 -10.00
CA VAL A 159 -8.27 1.28 -8.82
C VAL A 159 -9.24 2.44 -8.89
N SER A 160 -10.55 2.16 -8.87
CA SER A 160 -11.56 3.22 -8.87
C SER A 160 -11.54 4.02 -7.57
N LEU A 161 -11.98 5.28 -7.62
CA LEU A 161 -12.13 6.14 -6.43
C LEU A 161 -12.98 5.45 -5.36
N GLU A 162 -14.07 4.81 -5.75
CA GLU A 162 -14.96 4.08 -4.84
C GLU A 162 -14.23 2.93 -4.13
N SER A 163 -13.38 2.20 -4.85
CA SER A 163 -12.57 1.13 -4.28
C SER A 163 -11.48 1.66 -3.35
N ALA A 164 -10.86 2.79 -3.70
CA ALA A 164 -9.77 3.40 -2.92
C ALA A 164 -10.27 4.21 -1.71
N LEU A 165 -11.51 4.73 -1.76
CA LEU A 165 -12.12 5.60 -0.73
C LEU A 165 -13.37 4.95 -0.13
N PRO A 166 -13.26 3.98 0.76
CA PRO A 166 -14.42 3.37 1.40
C PRO A 166 -15.21 4.39 2.22
N SER A 167 -16.54 4.25 2.23
CA SER A 167 -17.51 5.22 2.77
C SER A 167 -17.31 5.62 4.25
N LYS A 168 -16.61 4.79 5.03
CA LYS A 168 -16.34 5.01 6.46
C LYS A 168 -14.96 5.62 6.74
N THR A 169 -14.38 6.33 5.80
CA THR A 169 -13.08 7.00 5.99
C THR A 169 -13.19 8.16 7.00
N VAL A 170 -12.17 8.30 7.81
CA VAL A 170 -12.06 9.43 8.74
C VAL A 170 -11.53 10.66 8.00
N GLU A 171 -10.49 10.47 7.22
CA GLU A 171 -9.84 11.52 6.45
C GLU A 171 -9.48 11.00 5.07
N ARG A 172 -9.65 11.84 4.03
CA ARG A 172 -9.39 11.43 2.64
C ARG A 172 -8.81 12.54 1.80
N PHE A 173 -7.89 12.16 0.93
CA PHE A 173 -7.27 13.04 -0.05
C PHE A 173 -7.48 12.47 -1.45
N ILE A 174 -7.82 13.34 -2.40
CA ILE A 174 -8.01 12.98 -3.80
C ILE A 174 -6.98 13.74 -4.62
N LEU A 175 -6.11 12.99 -5.31
CA LEU A 175 -5.07 13.49 -6.20
C LEU A 175 -5.55 13.46 -7.65
N GLN A 176 -4.81 14.13 -8.54
CA GLN A 176 -5.03 14.12 -10.00
C GLN A 176 -3.91 13.36 -10.75
N CYS A 177 -3.16 12.51 -10.05
CA CYS A 177 -2.12 11.67 -10.64
C CYS A 177 -2.69 10.32 -11.11
N GLY A 178 -1.87 9.44 -11.69
CA GLY A 178 -2.22 8.05 -11.98
C GLY A 178 -2.13 7.15 -10.74
N HIS A 179 -2.12 5.83 -10.96
CA HIS A 179 -1.97 4.84 -9.89
C HIS A 179 -0.63 4.92 -9.16
N ASP A 180 0.43 5.31 -9.84
CA ASP A 180 1.78 5.44 -9.28
C ASP A 180 1.90 6.76 -8.50
N MET A 181 1.28 6.81 -7.31
CA MET A 181 1.20 7.98 -6.43
C MET A 181 2.52 8.36 -5.77
N PHE A 182 3.54 7.50 -5.86
CA PHE A 182 4.87 7.70 -5.30
C PHE A 182 5.93 7.65 -6.42
N PRO A 183 6.16 8.79 -7.09
CA PRO A 183 7.09 8.86 -8.22
C PRO A 183 8.53 8.60 -7.78
N LYS A 184 9.36 8.19 -8.73
CA LYS A 184 10.80 7.97 -8.54
C LYS A 184 11.63 9.19 -8.92
N GLU A 185 11.02 10.15 -9.59
CA GLU A 185 11.65 11.34 -10.13
C GLU A 185 11.14 12.57 -9.37
N ARG A 186 12.05 13.45 -8.98
CA ARG A 186 11.75 14.60 -8.12
C ARG A 186 10.85 15.64 -8.79
N ASP A 187 10.91 15.78 -10.11
CA ASP A 187 10.09 16.71 -10.90
C ASP A 187 8.59 16.35 -10.90
N LYS A 188 8.25 15.10 -10.59
CA LYS A 188 6.88 14.60 -10.50
C LYS A 188 6.28 14.63 -9.09
N VAL A 189 7.05 15.09 -8.09
CA VAL A 189 6.63 15.10 -6.68
C VAL A 189 5.38 15.92 -6.41
N PRO A 190 5.18 17.12 -7.01
CA PRO A 190 3.96 17.93 -6.77
C PRO A 190 2.66 17.21 -7.10
N GLU A 191 2.68 16.30 -8.06
CA GLU A 191 1.52 15.51 -8.51
C GLU A 191 1.44 14.14 -7.81
N SER A 192 1.95 14.03 -6.59
CA SER A 192 2.09 12.76 -5.88
C SER A 192 1.54 12.81 -4.45
N ALA A 193 1.46 11.65 -3.82
CA ALA A 193 1.10 11.53 -2.41
C ALA A 193 2.25 11.91 -1.44
N ILE A 194 3.48 12.12 -1.93
CA ILE A 194 4.65 12.39 -1.07
C ILE A 194 4.44 13.62 -0.18
N PRO A 195 4.06 14.80 -0.69
CA PRO A 195 3.88 15.98 0.16
C PRO A 195 2.81 15.79 1.25
N ILE A 196 1.72 15.10 0.90
CA ILE A 196 0.62 14.83 1.83
C ILE A 196 1.11 13.91 2.96
N VAL A 197 1.74 12.80 2.63
CA VAL A 197 2.25 11.84 3.61
C VAL A 197 3.32 12.46 4.50
N THR A 198 4.24 13.23 3.91
CA THR A 198 5.29 13.94 4.67
C THR A 198 4.66 14.89 5.70
N LYS A 199 3.69 15.70 5.29
CA LYS A 199 2.97 16.61 6.19
C LYS A 199 2.24 15.87 7.31
N ILE A 200 1.53 14.79 7.00
CA ILE A 200 0.84 13.96 8.00
C ILE A 200 1.81 13.43 9.06
N VAL A 201 2.96 12.93 8.63
CA VAL A 201 3.99 12.40 9.54
C VAL A 201 4.61 13.51 10.38
N GLU A 202 4.91 14.68 9.79
CA GLU A 202 5.40 15.85 10.54
C GLU A 202 4.43 16.29 11.63
N GLU A 203 3.14 16.40 11.29
CA GLU A 203 2.10 16.79 12.24
C GLU A 203 1.95 15.75 13.37
N PHE A 204 2.01 14.47 13.03
CA PHE A 204 1.97 13.39 14.03
C PHE A 204 3.16 13.48 14.99
N VAL A 205 4.38 13.69 14.47
CA VAL A 205 5.60 13.81 15.31
C VAL A 205 5.51 15.02 16.24
N LYS A 206 5.07 16.19 15.73
CA LYS A 206 4.89 17.40 16.53
C LYS A 206 3.88 17.21 17.67
N ASN A 207 2.78 16.50 17.43
CA ASN A 207 1.73 16.26 18.42
C ASN A 207 2.07 15.13 19.41
N SER A 208 3.16 14.40 19.18
CA SER A 208 3.61 13.27 20.01
C SER A 208 4.77 13.65 20.96
N GLN A 209 5.25 14.87 20.87
CA GLN A 209 6.26 15.47 21.75
C GLN A 209 5.58 16.21 22.92
#